data_b627d070b3dc6fcd32dfe436fcfda83b
#
_entry.id   b627d070b3dc6fcd32dfe436fcfda83b
#
_cell.length_a   1.000
_cell.length_b   1.000
_cell.length_c   1.000
_cell.angle_alpha   90.00
_cell.angle_beta   90.00
_cell.angle_gamma   90.00
#
_symmetry.space_group_name_H-M   'P 1'
#
loop_
_entity.id
_entity.type
_entity.pdbx_description
1 polymer ?
#
loop_
_entity_poly.entity_id
_entity_poly.type
_entity_poly.pdbx_seq_one_letter_code
_entity_poly.pdbx_strand_id
1 'polypeptide(L)'
;MSMALVDRLQRIRDAIRMPIRITSGYRCKIYNAQVGGETDSAHLTGEAVDVLMPSNEYRAIFIEQMVRWFSRYGIYDRHIHMDISATMPSPRCWVGVSK
;
A
#
# COMPACT_ATOMS: atom_id res chain seq x y z
N MET A 1 -4.19 -7.42 -9.14
CA MET A 1 -2.97 -6.71 -8.67
C MET A 1 -1.86 -6.86 -9.71
N SER A 2 -1.10 -5.82 -9.95
CA SER A 2 -0.02 -5.88 -10.92
C SER A 2 1.10 -6.83 -10.44
N MET A 3 1.74 -7.53 -11.37
CA MET A 3 2.84 -8.44 -11.05
C MET A 3 4.04 -7.70 -10.46
N ALA A 4 4.29 -6.47 -10.92
CA ALA A 4 5.37 -5.64 -10.37
C ALA A 4 5.10 -5.29 -8.90
N LEU A 5 3.85 -4.99 -8.54
CA LEU A 5 3.45 -4.73 -7.17
C LEU A 5 3.63 -5.96 -6.29
N VAL A 6 3.17 -7.12 -6.77
CA VAL A 6 3.29 -8.40 -6.05
C VAL A 6 4.76 -8.73 -5.81
N ASP A 7 5.61 -8.55 -6.80
CA ASP A 7 7.05 -8.83 -6.68
C ASP A 7 7.68 -7.96 -5.58
N ARG A 8 7.36 -6.68 -5.54
CA ARG A 8 7.88 -5.77 -4.50
C ARG A 8 7.40 -6.17 -3.10
N LEU A 9 6.13 -6.53 -2.97
CA LEU A 9 5.58 -7.02 -1.70
C LEU A 9 6.28 -8.30 -1.25
N GLN A 10 6.55 -9.21 -2.17
CA GLN A 10 7.24 -10.47 -1.86
C GLN A 10 8.66 -10.22 -1.33
N ARG A 11 9.36 -9.24 -1.91
CA ARG A 11 10.69 -8.86 -1.43
C ARG A 11 10.65 -8.31 -0.01
N ILE A 12 9.65 -7.50 0.31
CA ILE A 12 9.47 -7.01 1.68
C ILE A 12 9.18 -8.18 2.62
N ARG A 13 8.27 -9.07 2.24
CA ARG A 13 7.89 -10.23 3.05
C ARG A 13 9.11 -11.12 3.34
N ASP A 14 9.93 -11.37 2.35
CA ASP A 14 11.13 -12.19 2.51
C ASP A 14 12.13 -11.54 3.47
N ALA A 15 12.23 -10.21 3.44
CA ALA A 15 13.16 -9.47 4.29
C ALA A 15 12.69 -9.41 5.75
N ILE A 16 11.41 -9.17 5.98
CA ILE A 16 10.89 -9.05 7.36
C ILE A 16 10.56 -10.39 8.00
N ARG A 17 10.39 -11.44 7.22
CA ARG A 17 10.07 -12.80 7.67
C ARG A 17 8.79 -12.88 8.51
N MET A 18 7.84 -12.00 8.21
CA MET A 18 6.55 -11.96 8.87
C MET A 18 5.45 -11.90 7.80
N PRO A 19 4.24 -12.40 8.11
CA PRO A 19 3.17 -12.35 7.14
C PRO A 19 2.77 -10.90 6.82
N ILE A 20 2.39 -10.67 5.57
CA ILE A 20 1.83 -9.40 5.12
C ILE A 20 0.34 -9.61 4.90
N ARG A 21 -0.48 -8.87 5.64
CA ARG A 21 -1.93 -8.95 5.51
C ARG A 21 -2.44 -7.76 4.70
N ILE A 22 -2.95 -8.06 3.52
CA ILE A 22 -3.53 -7.05 2.64
C ILE A 22 -4.98 -6.81 3.07
N THR A 23 -5.30 -5.56 3.41
CA THR A 23 -6.65 -5.15 3.78
C THR A 23 -7.42 -4.57 2.60
N SER A 24 -6.71 -4.04 1.61
CA SER A 24 -7.30 -3.52 0.38
C SER A 24 -6.27 -3.60 -0.72
N GLY A 25 -6.64 -4.26 -1.81
CA GLY A 25 -5.82 -4.31 -3.02
C GLY A 25 -6.60 -3.70 -4.18
N TYR A 26 -6.74 -4.45 -5.28
CA TYR A 26 -7.55 -4.00 -6.40
C TYR A 26 -9.01 -3.81 -5.98
N ARG A 27 -9.61 -2.69 -6.39
CA ARG A 27 -11.02 -2.40 -6.17
C ARG A 27 -11.71 -2.10 -7.50
N CYS A 28 -12.92 -2.62 -7.70
CA CYS A 28 -13.72 -2.24 -8.85
C CYS A 28 -14.24 -0.81 -8.65
N LYS A 29 -14.63 -0.16 -9.75
CA LYS A 29 -15.07 1.22 -9.73
C LYS A 29 -16.27 1.46 -8.81
N ILE A 30 -17.26 0.55 -8.83
CA ILE A 30 -18.44 0.65 -7.99
C ILE A 30 -18.10 0.56 -6.52
N TYR A 31 -17.28 -0.43 -6.16
CA TYR A 31 -16.85 -0.60 -4.76
C TYR A 31 -16.03 0.60 -4.28
N ASN A 32 -15.15 1.12 -5.12
CA ASN A 32 -14.36 2.29 -4.77
C ASN A 32 -15.25 3.50 -4.46
N ALA A 33 -16.30 3.73 -5.24
CA ALA A 33 -17.25 4.80 -5.00
C ALA A 33 -18.01 4.61 -3.68
N GLN A 34 -18.40 3.36 -3.35
CA GLN A 34 -19.12 3.04 -2.12
C GLN A 34 -18.28 3.30 -0.86
N VAL A 35 -16.97 3.12 -0.93
CA VAL A 35 -16.08 3.36 0.21
C VAL A 35 -15.49 4.78 0.23
N GLY A 36 -15.95 5.65 -0.67
CA GLY A 36 -15.51 7.04 -0.75
C GLY A 36 -14.14 7.23 -1.36
N GLY A 37 -13.68 6.29 -2.20
CA GLY A 37 -12.42 6.40 -2.91
C GLY A 37 -12.52 7.36 -4.10
N GLU A 38 -11.38 7.83 -4.58
CA GLU A 38 -11.30 8.69 -5.76
C GLU A 38 -11.42 7.86 -7.04
N THR A 39 -12.00 8.45 -8.09
CA THR A 39 -12.21 7.77 -9.36
C THR A 39 -10.92 7.40 -10.09
N ASP A 40 -9.84 8.12 -9.81
CA ASP A 40 -8.51 7.88 -10.39
C ASP A 40 -7.55 7.18 -9.42
N SER A 41 -8.09 6.53 -8.38
CA SER A 41 -7.27 5.81 -7.40
C SER A 41 -6.42 4.72 -8.05
N ALA A 42 -5.17 4.59 -7.63
CA ALA A 42 -4.27 3.54 -8.10
C ALA A 42 -4.78 2.13 -7.77
N HIS A 43 -5.67 1.97 -6.78
CA HIS A 43 -6.33 0.69 -6.50
C HIS A 43 -7.17 0.19 -7.66
N LEU A 44 -7.75 1.11 -8.47
CA LEU A 44 -8.56 0.75 -9.63
C LEU A 44 -7.74 0.13 -10.77
N THR A 45 -6.45 0.40 -10.82
CA THR A 45 -5.55 -0.15 -11.84
C THR A 45 -4.78 -1.37 -11.35
N GLY A 46 -4.95 -1.75 -10.08
CA GLY A 46 -4.20 -2.85 -9.48
C GLY A 46 -2.76 -2.49 -9.13
N GLU A 47 -2.44 -1.20 -9.11
CA GLU A 47 -1.10 -0.69 -8.82
C GLU A 47 -0.91 -0.25 -7.38
N ALA A 48 -1.91 -0.43 -6.53
CA ALA A 48 -1.88 -0.02 -5.13
C ALA A 48 -2.36 -1.12 -4.20
N VAL A 49 -1.90 -1.05 -2.95
CA VAL A 49 -2.27 -2.00 -1.91
C VAL A 49 -2.22 -1.32 -0.55
N ASP A 50 -3.12 -1.72 0.33
CA ASP A 50 -3.11 -1.33 1.75
C ASP A 50 -2.74 -2.56 2.57
N VAL A 51 -1.75 -2.41 3.44
CA VAL A 51 -1.24 -3.49 4.29
C VAL A 51 -1.51 -3.15 5.76
N LEU A 52 -2.10 -4.10 6.48
CA LEU A 52 -2.40 -3.95 7.90
C LEU A 52 -1.12 -3.84 8.73
N MET A 53 -1.10 -2.88 9.66
CA MET A 53 -0.03 -2.72 10.62
C MET A 53 -0.53 -3.16 12.00
N PRO A 54 -0.28 -4.41 12.41
CA PRO A 54 -0.85 -4.95 13.65
C PRO A 54 -0.21 -4.37 14.93
N SER A 55 0.98 -3.80 14.82
CA SER A 55 1.69 -3.20 15.97
C SER A 55 2.67 -2.15 15.51
N ASN A 56 3.15 -1.34 16.44
CA ASN A 56 4.19 -0.36 16.14
C ASN A 56 5.53 -1.00 15.83
N GLU A 57 5.82 -2.16 16.45
CA GLU A 57 7.03 -2.93 16.12
C GLU A 57 6.99 -3.43 14.69
N TYR A 58 5.87 -4.04 14.28
CA TYR A 58 5.68 -4.49 12.92
C TYR A 58 5.84 -3.32 11.94
N ARG A 59 5.22 -2.17 12.26
CA ARG A 59 5.28 -0.98 11.44
C ARG A 59 6.72 -0.50 11.22
N ALA A 60 7.52 -0.46 12.29
CA ALA A 60 8.91 -0.02 12.20
C ALA A 60 9.73 -0.94 11.29
N ILE A 61 9.58 -2.25 11.47
CA ILE A 61 10.29 -3.25 10.66
C ILE A 61 9.84 -3.19 9.21
N PHE A 62 8.52 -3.05 8.98
CA PHE A 62 7.95 -2.99 7.65
C PHE A 62 8.43 -1.74 6.89
N ILE A 63 8.35 -0.57 7.50
CA ILE A 63 8.75 0.70 6.86
C ILE A 63 10.21 0.66 6.44
N GLU A 64 11.09 0.11 7.28
CA GLU A 64 12.53 0.01 6.97
C GLU A 64 12.78 -0.71 5.65
N GLN A 65 12.01 -1.75 5.36
CA GLN A 65 12.12 -2.49 4.10
C GLN A 65 11.32 -1.84 2.98
N MET A 66 10.13 -1.34 3.29
CA MET A 66 9.23 -0.75 2.30
C MET A 66 9.87 0.40 1.53
N VAL A 67 10.57 1.29 2.21
CA VAL A 67 11.18 2.48 1.56
C VAL A 67 12.22 2.12 0.52
N ARG A 68 12.70 0.88 0.50
CA ARG A 68 13.64 0.38 -0.51
C ARG A 68 12.97 0.02 -1.82
N TRP A 69 11.66 -0.26 -1.78
CA TRP A 69 10.92 -0.81 -2.92
C TRP A 69 9.79 0.08 -3.41
N PHE A 70 9.38 1.06 -2.60
CA PHE A 70 8.31 1.98 -2.94
C PHE A 70 8.75 3.42 -2.72
N SER A 71 8.38 4.29 -3.66
CA SER A 71 8.63 5.73 -3.56
C SER A 71 7.33 6.51 -3.33
N ARG A 72 6.19 5.82 -3.31
CA ARG A 72 4.88 6.41 -3.01
C ARG A 72 4.22 5.59 -1.92
N TYR A 73 3.96 6.20 -0.76
CA TYR A 73 3.30 5.52 0.35
C TYR A 73 2.61 6.51 1.28
N GLY A 74 1.49 6.07 1.83
CA GLY A 74 0.74 6.82 2.83
C GLY A 74 0.71 6.05 4.14
N ILE A 75 1.04 6.72 5.26
CA ILE A 75 1.10 6.12 6.58
C ILE A 75 -0.17 6.49 7.34
N TYR A 76 -0.94 5.47 7.72
CA TYR A 76 -2.19 5.62 8.46
C TYR A 76 -2.08 4.93 9.81
N ASP A 77 -3.06 5.16 10.68
CA ASP A 77 -3.04 4.59 12.04
C ASP A 77 -3.08 3.06 12.06
N ARG A 78 -3.78 2.42 11.12
CA ARG A 78 -3.97 0.96 11.09
C ARG A 78 -3.37 0.27 9.88
N HIS A 79 -2.97 1.02 8.87
CA HIS A 79 -2.43 0.44 7.64
C HIS A 79 -1.44 1.39 6.98
N ILE A 80 -0.70 0.86 6.01
CA ILE A 80 0.13 1.66 5.12
C ILE A 80 -0.34 1.40 3.70
N HIS A 81 -0.59 2.49 2.98
CA HIS A 81 -0.88 2.46 1.55
C HIS A 81 0.43 2.55 0.78
N MET A 82 0.57 1.70 -0.25
CA MET A 82 1.72 1.76 -1.16
C MET A 82 1.22 1.65 -2.59
N ASP A 83 1.84 2.39 -3.50
CA ASP A 83 1.50 2.24 -4.91
C ASP A 83 2.73 2.45 -5.81
N ILE A 84 2.60 1.95 -7.03
CA ILE A 84 3.61 2.07 -8.08
C ILE A 84 3.06 2.84 -9.28
N SER A 85 2.11 3.76 -9.03
CA SER A 85 1.48 4.54 -10.08
C SER A 85 2.52 5.28 -10.92
N ALA A 86 2.41 5.16 -12.24
CA ALA A 86 3.27 5.86 -13.19
C ALA A 86 2.77 7.27 -13.49
N THR A 87 1.53 7.58 -13.11
CA THR A 87 0.88 8.85 -13.45
C THR A 87 0.79 9.84 -12.30
N MET A 88 0.98 9.36 -11.07
CA MET A 88 0.95 10.20 -9.86
C MET A 88 2.35 10.69 -9.50
N PRO A 89 2.47 11.84 -8.79
CA PRO A 89 3.78 12.36 -8.40
C PRO A 89 4.58 11.37 -7.55
N SER A 90 5.86 11.21 -7.85
CA SER A 90 6.78 10.34 -7.12
C SER A 90 8.15 11.02 -7.06
N PRO A 91 8.89 10.94 -5.92
CA PRO A 91 8.50 10.28 -4.66
C PRO A 91 7.45 11.06 -3.89
N ARG A 92 6.66 10.36 -3.07
CA ARG A 92 5.63 11.01 -2.26
C ARG A 92 5.32 10.18 -1.02
N CYS A 93 5.32 10.86 0.13
CA CYS A 93 4.87 10.26 1.38
C CYS A 93 3.84 11.19 2.01
N TRP A 94 2.77 10.61 2.56
CA TRP A 94 1.76 11.37 3.27
C TRP A 94 1.32 10.61 4.52
N VAL A 95 0.67 11.32 5.42
CA VAL A 95 0.13 10.75 6.65
C VAL A 95 -1.37 11.03 6.67
N GLY A 96 -2.15 10.04 7.06
CA GLY A 96 -3.59 10.18 7.13
C GLY A 96 -4.18 9.42 8.31
N VAL A 97 -5.50 9.44 8.40
CA VAL A 97 -6.27 8.72 9.42
C VAL A 97 -7.15 7.71 8.71
N SER A 98 -7.20 6.47 9.23
CA SER A 98 -8.06 5.42 8.69
C SER A 98 -9.52 5.79 8.84
N LYS A 99 -10.30 5.59 7.79
CA LYS A 99 -11.74 5.84 7.80
C LYS A 99 -12.52 4.61 8.25
#